data_dc0206ccd9974e92c7ee219c3412e99c
#
_entry.id   dc0206ccd9974e92c7ee219c3412e99c
#
_cell.length_a   1.000
_cell.length_b   1.000
_cell.length_c   1.000
_cell.angle_alpha   90.00
_cell.angle_beta   90.00
_cell.angle_gamma   90.00
#
_symmetry.space_group_name_H-M   'P 1'
#
loop_
_entity.id
_entity.type
_entity.pdbx_description
1 polymer ?
#
loop_
_entity_poly.entity_id
_entity_poly.type
_entity_poly.pdbx_seq_one_letter_code
_entity_poly.pdbx_strand_id
1 'polypeptide(L)' 'MNFHWFHLMPYRFLPEDFSSTYRSVWVDVPSKLFDPAKANQLYNEFLDELEFADQVGFDGICCNEHHQNAYGLMPSP' A
#
# COMPACT_ATOMS: atom_id res chain seq x y z
N MET A 1 -14.61 14.84 18.92
CA MET A 1 -14.30 14.58 17.49
C MET A 1 -13.31 13.43 17.41
N ASN A 2 -13.58 12.48 16.52
CA ASN A 2 -12.71 11.31 16.35
C ASN A 2 -11.87 11.46 15.09
N PHE A 3 -10.61 11.06 15.16
CA PHE A 3 -9.69 11.06 14.04
C PHE A 3 -9.24 9.63 13.75
N HIS A 4 -9.36 9.23 12.48
CA HIS A 4 -8.93 7.91 12.01
C HIS A 4 -7.85 8.07 10.95
N TRP A 5 -6.83 7.23 11.02
CA TRP A 5 -5.79 7.15 10.01
C TRP A 5 -6.16 6.07 9.01
N PHE A 6 -6.20 6.42 7.72
CA PHE A 6 -6.46 5.45 6.66
C PHE A 6 -5.20 5.30 5.81
N HIS A 7 -4.71 4.07 5.70
CA HIS A 7 -3.50 3.77 4.95
C HIS A 7 -3.83 2.99 3.69
N LEU A 8 -3.38 3.46 2.53
CA LEU A 8 -3.63 2.81 1.25
C LEU A 8 -2.64 1.67 0.96
N MET A 9 -1.49 1.65 1.62
CA MET A 9 -0.47 0.61 1.50
C MET A 9 -0.05 0.35 0.05
N PRO A 10 0.36 1.38 -0.72
CA PRO A 10 0.68 1.21 -2.13
C PRO A 10 2.04 0.56 -2.34
N TYR A 11 2.21 -0.11 -3.50
CA TYR A 11 3.51 -0.59 -3.93
C TYR A 11 4.27 0.58 -4.56
N ARG A 12 5.37 1.03 -3.92
CA ARG A 12 6.08 2.26 -4.29
C ARG A 12 7.18 2.09 -5.32
N PHE A 13 7.49 0.87 -5.72
CA PHE A 13 8.68 0.61 -6.53
C PHE A 13 8.38 0.39 -8.01
N LEU A 14 7.28 0.95 -8.51
CA LEU A 14 7.01 0.96 -9.94
C LEU A 14 7.96 1.93 -10.64
N PRO A 15 8.30 1.68 -11.93
CA PRO A 15 9.13 2.62 -12.69
C PRO A 15 8.52 4.02 -12.74
N GLU A 16 9.37 5.06 -12.76
CA GLU A 16 8.89 6.44 -12.83
C GLU A 16 8.09 6.73 -14.09
N ASP A 17 8.38 6.04 -15.19
CA ASP A 17 7.67 6.19 -16.45
C ASP A 17 6.49 5.25 -16.60
N PHE A 18 6.00 4.67 -15.49
CA PHE A 18 4.93 3.68 -15.52
C PHE A 18 3.69 4.20 -16.26
N SER A 19 3.27 5.43 -15.96
CA SER A 19 2.04 5.99 -16.56
C SER A 19 2.15 6.23 -18.06
N SER A 20 3.36 6.36 -18.61
CA SER A 20 3.55 6.51 -20.06
C SER A 20 3.64 5.17 -20.78
N THR A 21 3.92 4.07 -20.06
CA THR A 21 4.07 2.73 -20.63
C THR A 21 2.81 1.88 -20.42
N TYR A 22 2.16 2.02 -19.28
CA TYR A 22 0.99 1.20 -18.90
C TYR A 22 -0.20 2.08 -18.60
N ARG A 23 -1.41 1.57 -18.86
CA ARG A 23 -2.63 2.37 -18.75
C ARG A 23 -3.02 2.68 -17.30
N SER A 24 -2.82 1.74 -16.38
CA SER A 24 -3.38 1.88 -15.05
C SER A 24 -2.68 1.00 -14.03
N VAL A 25 -2.46 1.54 -12.83
CA VAL A 25 -1.97 0.74 -11.69
C VAL A 25 -3.00 -0.27 -11.20
N TRP A 26 -4.27 -0.12 -11.63
CA TRP A 26 -5.34 -1.02 -11.24
C TRP A 26 -5.35 -2.32 -12.04
N VAL A 27 -5.05 -2.24 -13.34
CA VAL A 27 -5.30 -3.36 -14.25
C VAL A 27 -4.11 -3.74 -15.14
N ASP A 28 -3.10 -2.87 -15.25
CA ASP A 28 -2.03 -3.05 -16.23
C ASP A 28 -0.64 -3.22 -15.62
N VAL A 29 -0.54 -3.69 -14.37
CA VAL A 29 0.77 -3.92 -13.74
C VAL A 29 1.27 -5.32 -14.09
N PRO A 30 2.30 -5.44 -14.96
CA PRO A 30 2.88 -6.76 -15.23
C PRO A 30 3.53 -7.34 -13.97
N SER A 31 3.39 -8.64 -13.75
CA SER A 31 3.95 -9.28 -12.57
C SER A 31 5.48 -9.17 -12.50
N LYS A 32 6.15 -9.00 -13.64
CA LYS A 32 7.61 -8.80 -13.67
C LYS A 32 8.06 -7.52 -12.97
N LEU A 33 7.18 -6.54 -12.80
CA LEU A 33 7.48 -5.28 -12.11
C LEU A 33 7.33 -5.41 -10.61
N PHE A 34 6.75 -6.48 -10.12
CA PHE A 34 6.48 -6.71 -8.71
C PHE A 34 7.63 -7.51 -8.09
N ASP A 35 8.25 -6.97 -7.06
CA ASP A 35 9.31 -7.63 -6.31
C ASP A 35 8.74 -8.05 -4.95
N PRO A 36 8.55 -9.36 -4.70
CA PRO A 36 7.97 -9.82 -3.43
C PRO A 36 8.79 -9.41 -2.20
N ALA A 37 10.11 -9.35 -2.30
CA ALA A 37 10.95 -8.94 -1.18
C ALA A 37 10.72 -7.47 -0.83
N LYS A 38 10.62 -6.61 -1.84
CA LYS A 38 10.32 -5.19 -1.62
C LYS A 38 8.90 -4.99 -1.12
N ALA A 39 7.95 -5.77 -1.61
CA ALA A 39 6.58 -5.70 -1.14
C ALA A 39 6.48 -6.11 0.33
N ASN A 40 7.22 -7.14 0.74
CA ASN A 40 7.26 -7.56 2.14
C ASN A 40 7.84 -6.46 3.02
N GLN A 41 8.90 -5.79 2.58
CA GLN A 41 9.48 -4.67 3.30
C GLN A 41 8.46 -3.54 3.46
N LEU A 42 7.79 -3.15 2.38
CA LEU A 42 6.77 -2.10 2.43
C LEU A 42 5.62 -2.47 3.35
N TYR A 43 5.16 -3.72 3.28
CA TYR A 43 4.07 -4.19 4.12
C TYR A 43 4.40 -3.99 5.59
N ASN A 44 5.61 -4.37 6.01
CA ASN A 44 6.05 -4.21 7.39
C ASN A 44 6.22 -2.73 7.77
N GLU A 45 6.76 -1.90 6.87
CA GLU A 45 6.87 -0.46 7.11
C GLU A 45 5.48 0.17 7.31
N PHE A 46 4.50 -0.23 6.51
CA PHE A 46 3.16 0.32 6.63
C PHE A 46 2.48 -0.11 7.93
N LEU A 47 2.71 -1.35 8.37
CA LEU A 47 2.22 -1.80 9.67
C LEU A 47 2.87 -1.02 10.81
N ASP A 48 4.16 -0.71 10.70
CA ASP A 48 4.85 0.13 11.68
C ASP A 48 4.26 1.54 11.73
N GLU A 49 3.91 2.10 10.56
CA GLU A 49 3.27 3.41 10.49
C GLU A 49 1.89 3.39 11.17
N LEU A 50 1.11 2.34 10.98
CA LEU A 50 -0.19 2.20 11.63
C LEU A 50 -0.03 2.07 13.15
N GLU A 51 0.96 1.31 13.61
CA GLU A 51 1.24 1.20 15.03
C GLU A 51 1.64 2.55 15.61
N PHE A 52 2.47 3.31 14.90
CA PHE A 52 2.85 4.66 15.32
C PHE A 52 1.64 5.59 15.42
N ALA A 53 0.72 5.52 14.46
CA ALA A 53 -0.50 6.31 14.49
C ALA A 53 -1.33 6.00 15.76
N ASP A 54 -1.41 4.73 16.13
CA ASP A 54 -2.10 4.33 17.35
C ASP A 54 -1.40 4.92 18.59
N GLN A 55 -0.06 4.86 18.62
CA GLN A 55 0.72 5.36 19.75
C GLN A 55 0.58 6.88 19.94
N VAL A 56 0.42 7.64 18.86
CA VAL A 56 0.29 9.10 18.97
C VAL A 56 -1.15 9.58 19.20
N GLY A 57 -2.10 8.66 19.30
CA GLY A 57 -3.43 8.98 19.80
C GLY A 57 -4.54 9.11 18.77
N PHE A 58 -4.38 8.57 17.57
CA PHE A 58 -5.52 8.43 16.66
C PHE A 58 -6.58 7.52 17.27
N ASP A 59 -7.85 7.86 17.06
CA ASP A 59 -8.97 7.08 17.62
C ASP A 59 -9.13 5.73 16.93
N GLY A 60 -8.69 5.62 15.69
CA GLY A 60 -8.71 4.35 14.98
C GLY A 60 -7.74 4.37 13.82
N ILE A 61 -7.40 3.17 13.34
CA ILE A 61 -6.58 2.99 12.15
C ILE A 61 -7.35 2.11 11.17
N CYS A 62 -7.22 2.40 9.89
CA CYS A 62 -7.91 1.70 8.83
C CYS A 62 -6.94 1.39 7.69
N CYS A 63 -7.19 0.32 6.98
CA CYS A 63 -6.47 0.03 5.75
C CYS A 63 -7.46 -0.45 4.69
N ASN A 64 -7.02 -0.46 3.43
CA ASN A 64 -7.84 -0.98 2.35
C ASN A 64 -7.70 -2.49 2.24
N GLU A 65 -8.50 -3.07 1.34
CA GLU A 65 -8.32 -4.45 0.93
C GLU A 65 -8.29 -4.48 -0.59
N HIS A 66 -7.17 -4.93 -1.15
CA HIS A 66 -6.99 -5.04 -2.59
C HIS A 66 -6.24 -6.33 -2.92
N HIS A 67 -6.57 -6.88 -4.10
CA HIS A 67 -5.99 -8.13 -4.58
C HIS A 67 -5.35 -7.91 -5.94
N GLN A 68 -4.13 -8.40 -6.09
CA GLN A 68 -3.42 -8.45 -7.38
C GLN A 68 -3.28 -7.09 -8.07
N ASN A 69 -3.06 -6.01 -7.28
CA ASN A 69 -2.74 -4.72 -7.87
C ASN A 69 -1.76 -3.95 -6.98
N ALA A 70 -1.17 -2.90 -7.55
CA ALA A 70 -0.16 -2.11 -6.86
C ALA A 70 -0.76 -0.96 -6.04
N TYR A 71 -2.06 -0.78 -6.08
CA TYR A 71 -2.72 0.33 -5.40
C TYR A 71 -2.85 0.09 -3.90
N GLY A 72 -2.84 -1.16 -3.49
CA GLY A 72 -2.85 -1.52 -2.08
C GLY A 72 -2.31 -2.92 -1.89
N LEU A 73 -1.48 -3.10 -0.86
CA LEU A 73 -0.81 -4.36 -0.58
C LEU A 73 -1.52 -5.23 0.45
N MET A 74 -2.65 -4.78 1.01
CA MET A 74 -3.33 -5.50 2.08
C MET A 74 -4.44 -6.41 1.50
N PRO A 75 -4.17 -7.71 1.34
CA PRO A 75 -5.18 -8.63 0.82
C PRO A 75 -6.19 -9.10 1.87
N SER A 76 -5.86 -8.96 3.15
CA SER A 76 -6.73 -9.45 4.23
C SER A 76 -6.50 -8.60 5.47
N PRO A 77 -7.23 -7.49 5.59
CA PRO A 77 -7.06 -6.58 6.75
C PRO A 77 -7.57 -7.17 8.10
#